data_bab65226ee7ca7f0dc6ba2444a18e00f
#
_entry.id   bab65226ee7ca7f0dc6ba2444a18e00f
#
_cell.length_a   1.000
_cell.length_b   1.000
_cell.length_c   1.000
_cell.angle_alpha   90.00
_cell.angle_beta   90.00
_cell.angle_gamma   90.00
#
_symmetry.space_group_name_H-M   'P 1'
#
loop_
_entity.id
_entity.type
_entity.pdbx_description
1 polymer ?
#
loop_
_entity_poly.entity_id
_entity_poly.type
_entity_poly.pdbx_seq_one_letter_code
_entity_poly.pdbx_strand_id
1 'polypeptide(L)'
;MKLALASISYLITVFALILLAVRVRQLIAIYKKQQPDPTRSNDKSARFKNMLKEVLGHTKMLNFTGTGIAHWFVMIGFGALFGTLVTAYGQVIKPDFALPIIGHFVGYELFAEVIAALTGIGIVTLIGIRQVTRFRMLNRFSGSGMGKAYYVEATILAVVFCVIALRGLEGALAGEKSWSWHYAISWPAVAAFNSMSTASIESAIILVAALKIIVSMAWFIVIASNLTMGIAWHRFLAFFNIFYKRNIDRPSLGALPEMLSKGKPVNFEDPAEDDVFGLGTRADISWKGLLDMTSCTECGRCQSQCPAWHTDKPLSPKLLIMAMRDHAMAKVVETENLVGEKAPIDLDVLWSCTSCGACVNECPVDIEHVDHIVNMRRFQVLVESEFPTELGGTFRNLEKAGNPWGANKQDREGWIAECDFPIRVVSGELPEDVEYLFWVGCAGAYEERAKKTTKAVAELLHMAGVNFAVLGKRETCTGDPARRS
;
A
#
# COMPACT_ATOMS: atom_id res chain seq x y z
N MET A 1 29.27 32.22 -17.13
CA MET A 1 28.11 31.73 -16.40
C MET A 1 27.41 30.59 -17.17
N LYS A 2 26.91 30.83 -18.40
CA LYS A 2 26.17 29.85 -19.22
C LYS A 2 26.88 28.49 -19.37
N LEU A 3 28.15 28.46 -19.83
CA LEU A 3 28.87 27.20 -20.01
C LEU A 3 29.05 26.43 -18.70
N ALA A 4 29.34 27.11 -17.59
CA ALA A 4 29.48 26.47 -16.29
C ALA A 4 28.16 25.83 -15.81
N LEU A 5 27.04 26.54 -15.91
CA LEU A 5 25.69 26.02 -15.54
C LEU A 5 25.28 24.84 -16.42
N ALA A 6 25.51 24.91 -17.73
CA ALA A 6 25.27 23.81 -18.64
C ALA A 6 26.14 22.58 -18.25
N SER A 7 27.43 22.76 -18.08
CA SER A 7 28.34 21.66 -17.70
C SER A 7 27.93 21.01 -16.39
N ILE A 8 27.61 21.79 -15.35
CA ILE A 8 27.13 21.27 -14.06
C ILE A 8 25.83 20.48 -14.24
N SER A 9 24.87 21.02 -15.01
CA SER A 9 23.58 20.35 -15.26
C SER A 9 23.73 19.00 -15.94
N TYR A 10 24.58 18.90 -16.96
CA TYR A 10 24.82 17.63 -17.67
C TYR A 10 25.64 16.65 -16.82
N LEU A 11 26.66 17.11 -16.09
CA LEU A 11 27.48 16.25 -15.23
C LEU A 11 26.67 15.64 -14.08
N ILE A 12 25.85 16.44 -13.38
CA ILE A 12 24.98 15.93 -12.31
C ILE A 12 23.96 14.94 -12.87
N THR A 13 23.49 15.16 -14.10
CA THR A 13 22.52 14.24 -14.76
C THR A 13 23.18 12.89 -15.03
N VAL A 14 24.34 12.88 -15.65
CA VAL A 14 25.08 11.63 -15.92
C VAL A 14 25.34 10.87 -14.62
N PHE A 15 25.83 11.58 -13.59
CA PHE A 15 26.07 10.98 -12.28
C PHE A 15 24.80 10.41 -11.66
N ALA A 16 23.69 11.17 -11.64
CA ALA A 16 22.40 10.73 -11.07
C ALA A 16 21.85 9.49 -11.79
N LEU A 17 21.91 9.46 -13.13
CA LEU A 17 21.42 8.33 -13.92
C LEU A 17 22.27 7.07 -13.75
N ILE A 18 23.60 7.20 -13.70
CA ILE A 18 24.50 6.07 -13.43
C ILE A 18 24.21 5.51 -12.02
N LEU A 19 24.14 6.38 -11.01
CA LEU A 19 23.85 5.97 -9.64
C LEU A 19 22.49 5.26 -9.56
N LEU A 20 21.45 5.82 -10.17
CA LEU A 20 20.11 5.23 -10.21
C LEU A 20 20.13 3.86 -10.88
N ALA A 21 20.79 3.72 -12.04
CA ALA A 21 20.89 2.45 -12.74
C ALA A 21 21.59 1.37 -11.90
N VAL A 22 22.68 1.72 -11.22
CA VAL A 22 23.39 0.81 -10.30
C VAL A 22 22.47 0.36 -9.16
N ARG A 23 21.72 1.31 -8.55
CA ARG A 23 20.81 1.00 -7.43
C ARG A 23 19.59 0.19 -7.86
N VAL A 24 19.02 0.47 -9.02
CA VAL A 24 17.94 -0.35 -9.60
C VAL A 24 18.42 -1.78 -9.86
N ARG A 25 19.60 -1.96 -10.45
CA ARG A 25 20.20 -3.31 -10.62
C ARG A 25 20.38 -4.02 -9.27
N GLN A 26 20.84 -3.31 -8.26
CA GLN A 26 21.01 -3.85 -6.90
C GLN A 26 19.65 -4.26 -6.32
N LEU A 27 18.62 -3.42 -6.44
CA LEU A 27 17.27 -3.72 -5.98
C LEU A 27 16.70 -4.97 -6.68
N ILE A 28 16.81 -5.05 -8.01
CA ILE A 28 16.41 -6.24 -8.77
C ILE A 28 17.14 -7.50 -8.30
N ALA A 29 18.44 -7.39 -8.01
CA ALA A 29 19.21 -8.52 -7.51
C ALA A 29 18.73 -8.99 -6.12
N ILE A 30 18.31 -8.06 -5.26
CA ILE A 30 17.71 -8.39 -3.95
C ILE A 30 16.38 -9.14 -4.15
N TYR A 31 15.47 -8.66 -5.01
CA TYR A 31 14.22 -9.36 -5.31
C TYR A 31 14.42 -10.77 -5.87
N LYS A 32 15.39 -10.95 -6.75
CA LYS A 32 15.70 -12.25 -7.35
C LYS A 32 16.22 -13.29 -6.36
N LYS A 33 16.70 -12.86 -5.19
CA LYS A 33 17.20 -13.74 -4.13
C LYS A 33 16.09 -14.20 -3.18
N GLN A 34 14.92 -13.54 -3.22
CA GLN A 34 13.81 -13.87 -2.35
C GLN A 34 13.11 -15.15 -2.77
N GLN A 35 12.30 -15.73 -1.85
CA GLN A 35 11.54 -16.94 -2.12
C GLN A 35 10.60 -16.74 -3.34
N PRO A 36 10.48 -17.74 -4.21
CA PRO A 36 9.59 -17.69 -5.35
C PRO A 36 8.11 -17.72 -4.91
N ASP A 37 7.27 -16.97 -5.62
CA ASP A 37 5.81 -17.02 -5.49
C ASP A 37 5.20 -17.08 -6.89
N PRO A 38 4.92 -18.29 -7.42
CA PRO A 38 4.40 -18.49 -8.77
C PRO A 38 2.92 -18.10 -8.89
N THR A 39 2.19 -17.94 -7.78
CA THR A 39 0.75 -17.69 -7.78
C THR A 39 0.38 -16.29 -8.29
N ARG A 40 1.36 -15.41 -8.45
CA ARG A 40 1.18 -13.99 -8.74
C ARG A 40 1.18 -13.62 -10.23
N SER A 41 1.40 -14.58 -11.14
CA SER A 41 1.59 -14.31 -12.57
C SER A 41 0.50 -14.89 -13.48
N ASN A 42 -0.57 -15.44 -12.91
CA ASN A 42 -1.75 -15.88 -13.64
C ASN A 42 -2.51 -14.69 -14.22
N ASP A 43 -3.31 -14.92 -15.24
CA ASP A 43 -4.22 -13.94 -15.90
C ASP A 43 -3.62 -12.53 -16.08
N LYS A 44 -2.53 -12.44 -16.79
CA LYS A 44 -1.80 -11.18 -17.00
C LYS A 44 -2.65 -10.06 -17.59
N SER A 45 -3.65 -10.41 -18.42
CA SER A 45 -4.52 -9.42 -19.05
C SER A 45 -5.47 -8.77 -18.04
N ALA A 46 -6.11 -9.56 -17.19
CA ALA A 46 -6.98 -9.03 -16.12
C ALA A 46 -6.17 -8.22 -15.11
N ARG A 47 -4.98 -8.70 -14.71
CA ARG A 47 -4.05 -7.98 -13.83
C ARG A 47 -3.66 -6.62 -14.39
N PHE A 48 -3.31 -6.55 -15.66
CA PHE A 48 -2.93 -5.30 -16.32
C PHE A 48 -4.11 -4.32 -16.39
N LYS A 49 -5.30 -4.78 -16.78
CA LYS A 49 -6.51 -3.95 -16.81
C LYS A 49 -6.86 -3.42 -15.42
N ASN A 50 -6.80 -4.27 -14.39
CA ASN A 50 -7.04 -3.88 -13.02
C ASN A 50 -6.01 -2.86 -12.53
N MET A 51 -4.73 -3.08 -12.79
CA MET A 51 -3.66 -2.14 -12.45
C MET A 51 -3.90 -0.76 -13.10
N LEU A 52 -4.22 -0.70 -14.39
CA LEU A 52 -4.54 0.56 -15.05
C LEU A 52 -5.75 1.24 -14.43
N LYS A 53 -6.82 0.49 -14.14
CA LYS A 53 -8.03 1.02 -13.47
C LYS A 53 -7.70 1.61 -12.10
N GLU A 54 -6.93 0.91 -11.28
CA GLU A 54 -6.61 1.35 -9.92
C GLU A 54 -5.62 2.51 -9.90
N VAL A 55 -4.60 2.49 -10.76
CA VAL A 55 -3.58 3.53 -10.81
C VAL A 55 -4.13 4.80 -11.46
N LEU A 56 -4.64 4.71 -12.68
CA LEU A 56 -5.11 5.90 -13.41
C LEU A 56 -6.43 6.44 -12.84
N GLY A 57 -7.34 5.55 -12.45
CA GLY A 57 -8.61 5.91 -11.82
C GLY A 57 -8.52 6.27 -10.35
N HIS A 58 -7.37 6.05 -9.69
CA HIS A 58 -7.16 6.31 -8.25
C HIS A 58 -8.25 5.72 -7.34
N THR A 59 -8.83 4.58 -7.73
CA THR A 59 -10.06 4.03 -7.15
C THR A 59 -10.01 3.93 -5.62
N LYS A 60 -8.93 3.34 -5.06
CA LYS A 60 -8.73 3.26 -3.61
C LYS A 60 -8.33 4.60 -2.97
N MET A 61 -7.58 5.43 -3.69
CA MET A 61 -7.20 6.75 -3.18
C MET A 61 -8.41 7.66 -3.00
N LEU A 62 -9.41 7.57 -3.87
CA LEU A 62 -10.63 8.37 -3.84
C LEU A 62 -11.57 8.04 -2.67
N ASN A 63 -11.37 6.92 -1.95
CA ASN A 63 -12.05 6.68 -0.67
C ASN A 63 -11.82 7.84 0.34
N PHE A 64 -10.72 8.57 0.19
CA PHE A 64 -10.44 9.84 0.86
C PHE A 64 -10.41 10.94 -0.20
N THR A 65 -11.59 11.36 -0.66
CA THR A 65 -11.79 12.15 -1.88
C THR A 65 -10.85 13.33 -2.02
N GLY A 66 -10.76 14.22 -1.01
CA GLY A 66 -9.87 15.39 -1.07
C GLY A 66 -8.39 15.02 -1.22
N THR A 67 -7.92 14.02 -0.45
CA THR A 67 -6.54 13.52 -0.57
C THR A 67 -6.33 12.82 -1.91
N GLY A 68 -7.31 12.04 -2.37
CA GLY A 68 -7.24 11.30 -3.63
C GLY A 68 -7.13 12.22 -4.83
N ILE A 69 -7.97 13.25 -4.92
CA ILE A 69 -7.95 14.24 -6.01
C ILE A 69 -6.62 15.02 -6.00
N ALA A 70 -6.21 15.53 -4.84
CA ALA A 70 -4.95 16.27 -4.72
C ALA A 70 -3.75 15.41 -5.14
N HIS A 71 -3.70 14.14 -4.69
CA HIS A 71 -2.64 13.21 -5.07
C HIS A 71 -2.70 12.82 -6.55
N TRP A 72 -3.88 12.72 -7.15
CA TRP A 72 -4.02 12.41 -8.57
C TRP A 72 -3.32 13.46 -9.45
N PHE A 73 -3.53 14.75 -9.18
CA PHE A 73 -2.83 15.80 -9.89
C PHE A 73 -1.32 15.77 -9.69
N VAL A 74 -0.85 15.45 -8.48
CA VAL A 74 0.58 15.30 -8.21
C VAL A 74 1.17 14.09 -8.97
N MET A 75 0.44 12.98 -9.07
CA MET A 75 0.85 11.81 -9.82
C MET A 75 0.91 12.08 -11.33
N ILE A 76 -0.15 12.67 -11.90
CA ILE A 76 -0.16 13.03 -13.33
C ILE A 76 0.92 14.05 -13.63
N GLY A 77 1.10 15.07 -12.77
CA GLY A 77 2.13 16.07 -12.92
C GLY A 77 3.54 15.48 -12.95
N PHE A 78 3.82 14.45 -12.17
CA PHE A 78 5.12 13.78 -12.19
C PHE A 78 5.48 13.24 -13.58
N GLY A 79 4.53 12.63 -14.29
CA GLY A 79 4.75 12.14 -15.65
C GLY A 79 4.65 13.23 -16.73
N ALA A 80 3.60 14.05 -16.67
CA ALA A 80 3.29 15.04 -17.69
C ALA A 80 4.34 16.17 -17.78
N LEU A 81 4.89 16.58 -16.63
CA LEU A 81 5.90 17.65 -16.60
C LEU A 81 7.31 17.17 -17.00
N PHE A 82 7.49 15.87 -17.29
CA PHE A 82 8.78 15.35 -17.77
C PHE A 82 9.23 16.04 -19.06
N GLY A 83 8.30 16.31 -20.00
CA GLY A 83 8.59 17.06 -21.22
C GLY A 83 9.20 18.44 -20.96
N THR A 84 8.71 19.12 -19.91
CA THR A 84 9.26 20.44 -19.52
C THR A 84 10.67 20.35 -18.89
N LEU A 85 11.05 19.19 -18.33
CA LEU A 85 12.42 18.95 -17.89
C LEU A 85 13.35 18.77 -19.10
N VAL A 86 12.90 18.05 -20.14
CA VAL A 86 13.66 17.91 -21.40
C VAL A 86 13.86 19.29 -22.05
N THR A 87 12.83 20.14 -22.09
CA THR A 87 12.95 21.54 -22.56
C THR A 87 14.05 22.30 -21.79
N ALA A 88 14.13 22.16 -20.47
CA ALA A 88 15.12 22.85 -19.65
C ALA A 88 16.57 22.50 -20.04
N TYR A 89 16.87 21.27 -20.48
CA TYR A 89 18.20 20.91 -21.00
C TYR A 89 18.57 21.68 -22.27
N GLY A 90 17.61 21.97 -23.14
CA GLY A 90 17.84 22.84 -24.29
C GLY A 90 18.04 24.29 -23.87
N GLN A 91 17.22 24.79 -22.93
CA GLN A 91 17.22 26.17 -22.48
C GLN A 91 18.50 26.60 -21.75
N VAL A 92 19.17 25.67 -21.05
CA VAL A 92 20.50 25.94 -20.45
C VAL A 92 21.54 26.30 -21.52
N ILE A 93 21.35 25.82 -22.76
CA ILE A 93 22.26 26.09 -23.89
C ILE A 93 21.70 27.23 -24.76
N LYS A 94 20.41 27.22 -25.08
CA LYS A 94 19.74 28.16 -25.94
C LYS A 94 18.44 28.63 -25.26
N PRO A 95 18.36 29.86 -24.70
CA PRO A 95 17.24 30.31 -23.88
C PRO A 95 15.86 30.21 -24.58
N ASP A 96 15.81 30.40 -25.91
CA ASP A 96 14.61 30.28 -26.74
C ASP A 96 14.34 28.85 -27.24
N PHE A 97 15.02 27.83 -26.65
CA PHE A 97 14.80 26.44 -27.05
C PHE A 97 13.40 25.96 -26.66
N ALA A 98 12.72 25.39 -27.65
CA ALA A 98 11.45 24.65 -27.48
C ALA A 98 11.58 23.25 -28.05
N LEU A 99 10.74 22.32 -27.56
CA LEU A 99 10.72 20.95 -28.08
C LEU A 99 10.31 20.94 -29.56
N PRO A 100 11.02 20.20 -30.42
CA PRO A 100 10.62 20.05 -31.82
C PRO A 100 9.15 19.61 -31.93
N ILE A 101 8.41 20.15 -32.89
CA ILE A 101 7.02 19.83 -33.25
C ILE A 101 6.00 20.29 -32.20
N ILE A 102 6.22 20.00 -30.90
CA ILE A 102 5.20 20.24 -29.86
C ILE A 102 5.49 21.47 -28.99
N GLY A 103 6.71 21.99 -29.00
CA GLY A 103 7.15 23.02 -28.05
C GLY A 103 6.39 24.34 -28.17
N HIS A 104 5.91 24.71 -29.37
CA HIS A 104 5.07 25.89 -29.63
C HIS A 104 3.61 25.54 -29.92
N PHE A 105 3.21 24.28 -29.69
CA PHE A 105 1.81 23.88 -29.82
C PHE A 105 1.04 24.32 -28.58
N VAL A 106 0.08 25.27 -28.78
CA VAL A 106 -0.67 25.88 -27.68
C VAL A 106 -1.33 24.84 -26.74
N GLY A 107 -1.80 23.73 -27.32
CA GLY A 107 -2.40 22.66 -26.51
C GLY A 107 -1.42 22.02 -25.56
N TYR A 108 -0.15 21.79 -25.93
CA TYR A 108 0.88 21.27 -25.06
C TYR A 108 1.29 22.28 -23.98
N GLU A 109 1.47 23.54 -24.37
CA GLU A 109 1.86 24.61 -23.47
C GLU A 109 0.78 24.86 -22.41
N LEU A 110 -0.48 25.00 -22.83
CA LEU A 110 -1.62 25.14 -21.92
C LEU A 110 -1.75 23.91 -20.98
N PHE A 111 -1.64 22.70 -21.52
CA PHE A 111 -1.66 21.48 -20.72
C PHE A 111 -0.56 21.47 -19.67
N ALA A 112 0.67 21.83 -20.04
CA ALA A 112 1.81 21.85 -19.10
C ALA A 112 1.60 22.89 -17.98
N GLU A 113 1.07 24.09 -18.30
CA GLU A 113 0.77 25.13 -17.31
C GLU A 113 -0.36 24.72 -16.37
N VAL A 114 -1.46 24.20 -16.90
CA VAL A 114 -2.63 23.75 -16.10
C VAL A 114 -2.22 22.63 -15.18
N ILE A 115 -1.49 21.61 -15.66
CA ILE A 115 -1.03 20.50 -14.83
C ILE A 115 -0.01 20.97 -13.79
N ALA A 116 0.89 21.93 -14.13
CA ALA A 116 1.82 22.48 -13.14
C ALA A 116 1.05 23.22 -12.02
N ALA A 117 0.07 24.03 -12.35
CA ALA A 117 -0.75 24.76 -11.37
C ALA A 117 -1.55 23.78 -10.48
N LEU A 118 -2.21 22.78 -11.08
CA LEU A 118 -2.99 21.78 -10.34
C LEU A 118 -2.09 20.90 -9.48
N THR A 119 -0.88 20.57 -9.94
CA THR A 119 0.15 19.88 -9.14
C THR A 119 0.56 20.73 -7.94
N GLY A 120 0.76 22.05 -8.14
CA GLY A 120 1.07 22.98 -7.07
C GLY A 120 -0.03 23.06 -6.02
N ILE A 121 -1.28 23.22 -6.45
CA ILE A 121 -2.46 23.22 -5.57
C ILE A 121 -2.57 21.87 -4.84
N GLY A 122 -2.40 20.76 -5.56
CA GLY A 122 -2.47 19.41 -5.00
C GLY A 122 -1.44 19.18 -3.91
N ILE A 123 -0.18 19.54 -4.15
CA ILE A 123 0.86 19.32 -3.14
C ILE A 123 0.69 20.24 -1.92
N VAL A 124 0.29 21.49 -2.08
CA VAL A 124 -0.04 22.40 -0.99
C VAL A 124 -1.19 21.85 -0.15
N THR A 125 -2.23 21.32 -0.79
CA THR A 125 -3.36 20.64 -0.12
C THR A 125 -2.87 19.44 0.70
N LEU A 126 -2.00 18.58 0.13
CA LEU A 126 -1.45 17.43 0.85
C LEU A 126 -0.57 17.83 2.04
N ILE A 127 0.23 18.90 1.90
CA ILE A 127 1.00 19.49 3.01
C ILE A 127 0.03 19.96 4.12
N GLY A 128 -1.02 20.69 3.77
CA GLY A 128 -2.05 21.16 4.71
C GLY A 128 -2.70 20.00 5.46
N ILE A 129 -3.14 18.96 4.74
CA ILE A 129 -3.73 17.76 5.34
C ILE A 129 -2.74 17.09 6.30
N ARG A 130 -1.45 16.97 5.93
CA ARG A 130 -0.41 16.39 6.78
C ARG A 130 -0.22 17.20 8.06
N GLN A 131 -0.12 18.52 7.95
CA GLN A 131 0.09 19.41 9.11
C GLN A 131 -1.11 19.38 10.07
N VAL A 132 -2.33 19.45 9.56
CA VAL A 132 -3.55 19.38 10.39
C VAL A 132 -3.69 18.01 11.06
N THR A 133 -3.39 16.92 10.33
CA THR A 133 -3.59 15.57 10.86
C THR A 133 -2.54 15.20 11.91
N ARG A 134 -1.31 15.74 11.82
CA ARG A 134 -0.22 15.37 12.74
C ARG A 134 -0.49 15.78 14.21
N PHE A 135 -1.39 16.73 14.44
CA PHE A 135 -1.75 17.17 15.79
C PHE A 135 -2.94 16.42 16.40
N ARG A 136 -3.53 15.47 15.67
CA ARG A 136 -4.62 14.63 16.18
C ARG A 136 -4.06 13.48 17.04
N MET A 137 -4.82 13.11 18.10
CA MET A 137 -4.41 12.09 19.08
C MET A 137 -4.09 10.73 18.45
N LEU A 138 -4.83 10.32 17.38
CA LEU A 138 -4.58 9.12 16.61
C LEU A 138 -3.95 9.47 15.24
N ASN A 139 -2.75 10.01 15.31
CA ASN A 139 -2.05 10.48 14.11
C ASN A 139 -1.60 9.32 13.21
N ARG A 140 -2.21 9.23 12.02
CA ARG A 140 -1.83 8.21 11.02
C ARG A 140 -0.37 8.34 10.53
N PHE A 141 0.27 9.48 10.72
CA PHE A 141 1.67 9.70 10.37
C PHE A 141 2.65 9.41 11.52
N SER A 142 2.16 8.99 12.71
CA SER A 142 3.03 8.59 13.81
C SER A 142 4.02 7.52 13.37
N GLY A 143 5.32 7.73 13.62
CA GLY A 143 6.40 6.84 13.20
C GLY A 143 6.81 6.94 11.72
N SER A 144 6.19 7.82 10.90
CA SER A 144 6.65 8.06 9.52
C SER A 144 7.83 9.02 9.47
N GLY A 145 8.67 8.87 8.42
CA GLY A 145 9.84 9.73 8.19
C GLY A 145 9.47 11.13 7.68
N MET A 146 9.09 12.03 8.60
CA MET A 146 8.61 13.38 8.25
C MET A 146 9.61 14.21 7.43
N GLY A 147 10.91 14.13 7.73
CA GLY A 147 11.93 14.81 6.96
C GLY A 147 12.01 14.38 5.49
N LYS A 148 11.85 13.07 5.25
CA LYS A 148 11.78 12.52 3.89
C LYS A 148 10.54 13.03 3.14
N ALA A 149 9.41 13.17 3.84
CA ALA A 149 8.18 13.70 3.27
C ALA A 149 8.32 15.16 2.89
N TYR A 150 8.84 16.01 3.79
CA TYR A 150 9.07 17.42 3.51
C TYR A 150 10.06 17.64 2.35
N TYR A 151 11.09 16.81 2.26
CA TYR A 151 12.03 16.87 1.12
C TYR A 151 11.32 16.62 -0.22
N VAL A 152 10.46 15.60 -0.30
CA VAL A 152 9.69 15.31 -1.53
C VAL A 152 8.72 16.44 -1.84
N GLU A 153 8.00 16.95 -0.85
CA GLU A 153 7.06 18.08 -0.99
C GLU A 153 7.77 19.34 -1.49
N ALA A 154 8.91 19.69 -0.88
CA ALA A 154 9.72 20.84 -1.30
C ALA A 154 10.26 20.68 -2.73
N THR A 155 10.70 19.48 -3.10
CA THR A 155 11.18 19.19 -4.46
C THR A 155 10.06 19.41 -5.49
N ILE A 156 8.84 18.92 -5.23
CA ILE A 156 7.71 19.11 -6.14
C ILE A 156 7.37 20.59 -6.28
N LEU A 157 7.30 21.33 -5.17
CA LEU A 157 7.05 22.77 -5.19
C LEU A 157 8.12 23.54 -5.98
N ALA A 158 9.39 23.19 -5.78
CA ALA A 158 10.51 23.81 -6.51
C ALA A 158 10.42 23.54 -8.02
N VAL A 159 10.07 22.33 -8.43
CA VAL A 159 9.89 21.99 -9.85
C VAL A 159 8.70 22.76 -10.44
N VAL A 160 7.55 22.82 -9.75
CA VAL A 160 6.35 23.57 -10.19
C VAL A 160 6.70 25.06 -10.33
N PHE A 161 7.38 25.63 -9.34
CA PHE A 161 7.87 27.02 -9.40
C PHE A 161 8.74 27.25 -10.63
N CYS A 162 9.73 26.38 -10.88
CA CYS A 162 10.58 26.50 -12.06
C CYS A 162 9.81 26.40 -13.37
N VAL A 163 8.76 25.55 -13.45
CA VAL A 163 7.92 25.46 -14.65
C VAL A 163 7.21 26.78 -14.91
N ILE A 164 6.52 27.33 -13.94
CA ILE A 164 5.76 28.59 -14.09
C ILE A 164 6.70 29.78 -14.34
N ALA A 165 7.84 29.84 -13.65
CA ALA A 165 8.83 30.89 -13.86
C ALA A 165 9.45 30.84 -15.27
N LEU A 166 9.81 29.64 -15.78
CA LEU A 166 10.31 29.50 -17.15
C LEU A 166 9.28 29.92 -18.18
N ARG A 167 8.01 29.50 -18.03
CA ARG A 167 6.93 29.92 -18.92
C ARG A 167 6.75 31.44 -18.92
N GLY A 168 6.80 32.07 -17.72
CA GLY A 168 6.73 33.52 -17.61
C GLY A 168 7.91 34.24 -18.31
N LEU A 169 9.13 33.72 -18.14
CA LEU A 169 10.32 34.26 -18.80
C LEU A 169 10.32 34.05 -20.32
N GLU A 170 9.83 32.87 -20.79
CA GLU A 170 9.65 32.61 -22.24
C GLU A 170 8.68 33.60 -22.90
N GLY A 171 7.52 33.87 -22.25
CA GLY A 171 6.57 34.84 -22.74
C GLY A 171 7.14 36.27 -22.80
N ALA A 172 7.90 36.67 -21.78
CA ALA A 172 8.59 37.96 -21.77
C ALA A 172 9.68 38.02 -22.83
N LEU A 173 10.44 36.95 -23.10
CA LEU A 173 11.44 36.84 -24.14
C LEU A 173 10.79 36.93 -25.55
N ALA A 174 9.62 36.32 -25.71
CA ALA A 174 8.83 36.39 -26.94
C ALA A 174 8.20 37.79 -27.19
N GLY A 175 8.23 38.69 -26.21
CA GLY A 175 7.71 40.05 -26.32
C GLY A 175 6.18 40.12 -26.18
N GLU A 176 5.55 39.15 -25.55
CA GLU A 176 4.10 39.12 -25.31
C GLU A 176 3.67 40.31 -24.43
N LYS A 177 2.77 41.16 -24.94
CA LYS A 177 2.29 42.35 -24.23
C LYS A 177 0.85 42.27 -23.75
N SER A 178 0.14 41.24 -24.18
CA SER A 178 -1.25 40.95 -23.81
C SER A 178 -1.42 39.50 -23.48
N TRP A 179 -2.47 39.17 -22.71
CA TRP A 179 -2.79 37.80 -22.36
C TRP A 179 -2.98 36.94 -23.63
N SER A 180 -2.38 35.74 -23.60
CA SER A 180 -2.51 34.75 -24.66
C SER A 180 -2.69 33.33 -24.12
N TRP A 181 -3.28 32.44 -24.94
CA TRP A 181 -3.43 31.02 -24.58
C TRP A 181 -2.11 30.29 -24.45
N HIS A 182 -1.03 30.82 -25.00
CA HIS A 182 0.32 30.25 -24.83
C HIS A 182 0.84 30.38 -23.40
N TYR A 183 0.39 31.39 -22.65
CA TYR A 183 0.83 31.75 -21.31
C TYR A 183 -0.33 31.97 -20.34
N ALA A 184 -1.40 31.19 -20.47
CA ALA A 184 -2.68 31.44 -19.81
C ALA A 184 -2.59 31.52 -18.27
N ILE A 185 -1.81 30.61 -17.64
CA ILE A 185 -1.60 30.54 -16.18
C ILE A 185 -0.38 31.39 -15.78
N SER A 186 0.67 31.37 -16.59
CA SER A 186 1.93 32.10 -16.30
C SER A 186 1.88 33.59 -16.67
N TRP A 187 0.76 34.11 -17.20
CA TRP A 187 0.61 35.49 -17.58
C TRP A 187 1.04 36.52 -16.50
N PRO A 188 0.68 36.36 -15.20
CA PRO A 188 1.18 37.28 -14.18
C PRO A 188 2.70 37.35 -14.11
N ALA A 189 3.39 36.19 -14.34
CA ALA A 189 4.84 36.14 -14.40
C ALA A 189 5.39 36.80 -15.67
N VAL A 190 4.75 36.60 -16.83
CA VAL A 190 5.10 37.29 -18.08
C VAL A 190 5.04 38.82 -17.87
N ALA A 191 3.95 39.32 -17.31
CA ALA A 191 3.76 40.77 -17.06
C ALA A 191 4.85 41.31 -16.08
N ALA A 192 5.19 40.55 -15.05
CA ALA A 192 6.24 40.92 -14.10
C ALA A 192 7.63 41.00 -14.76
N PHE A 193 7.94 40.08 -15.68
CA PHE A 193 9.26 39.99 -16.32
C PHE A 193 9.41 40.91 -17.54
N ASN A 194 8.34 41.44 -18.10
CA ASN A 194 8.36 42.34 -19.30
C ASN A 194 9.15 43.63 -19.09
N SER A 195 9.42 44.04 -17.84
CA SER A 195 10.24 45.20 -17.54
C SER A 195 11.74 44.93 -17.59
N MET A 196 12.16 43.65 -17.68
CA MET A 196 13.56 43.24 -17.71
C MET A 196 14.17 43.42 -19.11
N SER A 197 15.47 43.65 -19.18
CA SER A 197 16.18 43.62 -20.45
C SER A 197 16.26 42.20 -21.02
N THR A 198 16.28 42.06 -22.34
CA THR A 198 16.44 40.76 -23.02
C THR A 198 17.58 39.91 -22.46
N ALA A 199 18.78 40.53 -22.25
CA ALA A 199 19.94 39.87 -21.70
C ALA A 199 19.71 39.36 -20.26
N SER A 200 18.91 40.09 -19.45
CA SER A 200 18.52 39.69 -18.11
C SER A 200 17.56 38.52 -18.14
N ILE A 201 16.56 38.53 -19.07
CA ILE A 201 15.59 37.43 -19.25
C ILE A 201 16.34 36.16 -19.70
N GLU A 202 17.19 36.22 -20.68
CA GLU A 202 18.02 35.07 -21.14
C GLU A 202 18.86 34.47 -20.02
N SER A 203 19.48 35.33 -19.23
CA SER A 203 20.28 34.90 -18.07
C SER A 203 19.41 34.22 -17.00
N ALA A 204 18.20 34.75 -16.75
CA ALA A 204 17.26 34.18 -15.82
C ALA A 204 16.73 32.82 -16.30
N ILE A 205 16.42 32.66 -17.60
CA ILE A 205 16.02 31.37 -18.20
C ILE A 205 17.12 30.33 -17.97
N ILE A 206 18.37 30.64 -18.28
CA ILE A 206 19.50 29.71 -18.06
C ILE A 206 19.61 29.31 -16.60
N LEU A 207 19.48 30.27 -15.67
CA LEU A 207 19.59 30.02 -14.23
C LEU A 207 18.45 29.13 -13.73
N VAL A 208 17.19 29.46 -14.07
CA VAL A 208 16.01 28.69 -13.62
C VAL A 208 15.97 27.31 -14.27
N ALA A 209 16.36 27.18 -15.55
CA ALA A 209 16.47 25.88 -16.22
C ALA A 209 17.54 25.00 -15.55
N ALA A 210 18.72 25.56 -15.26
CA ALA A 210 19.77 24.84 -14.52
C ALA A 210 19.30 24.44 -13.11
N LEU A 211 18.63 25.35 -12.37
CA LEU A 211 18.06 25.06 -11.06
C LEU A 211 17.06 23.89 -11.12
N LYS A 212 16.15 23.89 -12.10
CA LYS A 212 15.19 22.83 -12.32
C LYS A 212 15.85 21.48 -12.56
N ILE A 213 16.88 21.43 -13.41
CA ILE A 213 17.65 20.21 -13.67
C ILE A 213 18.36 19.75 -12.41
N ILE A 214 19.05 20.63 -11.71
CA ILE A 214 19.81 20.30 -10.48
C ILE A 214 18.85 19.74 -9.41
N VAL A 215 17.73 20.39 -9.15
CA VAL A 215 16.72 19.93 -8.17
C VAL A 215 16.16 18.55 -8.56
N SER A 216 15.86 18.34 -9.85
CA SER A 216 15.35 17.06 -10.33
C SER A 216 16.39 15.95 -10.22
N MET A 217 17.65 16.23 -10.54
CA MET A 217 18.73 15.24 -10.45
C MET A 217 19.16 14.98 -9.00
N ALA A 218 19.14 16.00 -8.15
CA ALA A 218 19.35 15.82 -6.70
C ALA A 218 18.29 14.88 -6.11
N TRP A 219 17.02 15.00 -6.54
CA TRP A 219 15.98 14.06 -6.14
C TRP A 219 16.33 12.61 -6.57
N PHE A 220 16.78 12.37 -7.81
CA PHE A 220 17.22 11.04 -8.25
C PHE A 220 18.40 10.50 -7.43
N ILE A 221 19.38 11.36 -7.07
CA ILE A 221 20.52 10.99 -6.24
C ILE A 221 20.04 10.56 -4.83
N VAL A 222 19.14 11.35 -4.23
CA VAL A 222 18.61 11.06 -2.88
C VAL A 222 17.84 9.74 -2.85
N ILE A 223 16.94 9.49 -3.81
CA ILE A 223 16.19 8.22 -3.84
C ILE A 223 17.09 7.02 -4.13
N ALA A 224 18.06 7.16 -5.03
CA ALA A 224 19.05 6.12 -5.30
C ALA A 224 19.91 5.79 -4.08
N SER A 225 20.19 6.78 -3.23
CA SER A 225 20.94 6.61 -1.97
C SER A 225 20.10 6.03 -0.84
N ASN A 226 18.76 6.04 -0.95
CA ASN A 226 17.81 5.63 0.10
C ASN A 226 16.78 4.65 -0.44
N LEU A 227 17.14 3.37 -0.60
CA LEU A 227 16.27 2.32 -1.16
C LEU A 227 15.04 2.04 -0.29
N THR A 228 15.06 2.40 1.00
CA THR A 228 13.93 2.26 1.92
C THR A 228 13.03 3.51 1.99
N MET A 229 13.27 4.51 1.13
CA MET A 229 12.45 5.73 1.08
C MET A 229 11.14 5.49 0.32
N GLY A 230 10.19 4.78 0.94
CA GLY A 230 8.94 4.34 0.30
C GLY A 230 8.11 5.49 -0.28
N ILE A 231 8.07 6.65 0.39
CA ILE A 231 7.39 7.86 -0.11
C ILE A 231 7.91 8.33 -1.49
N ALA A 232 9.13 7.94 -1.87
CA ALA A 232 9.68 8.22 -3.18
C ALA A 232 9.58 7.02 -4.12
N TRP A 233 9.93 5.81 -3.65
CA TRP A 233 9.97 4.60 -4.46
C TRP A 233 8.60 4.09 -4.87
N HIS A 234 7.52 4.35 -4.12
CA HIS A 234 6.17 3.88 -4.47
C HIS A 234 5.73 4.29 -5.89
N ARG A 235 6.18 5.44 -6.39
CA ARG A 235 5.84 5.92 -7.75
C ARG A 235 6.40 5.03 -8.86
N PHE A 236 7.33 4.14 -8.56
CA PHE A 236 7.87 3.13 -9.47
C PHE A 236 7.39 1.73 -9.11
N LEU A 237 7.24 1.42 -7.81
CA LEU A 237 6.95 0.07 -7.32
C LEU A 237 5.46 -0.23 -7.19
N ALA A 238 4.62 0.77 -6.95
CA ALA A 238 3.17 0.58 -6.76
C ALA A 238 2.48 -0.09 -7.96
N PHE A 239 2.90 0.24 -9.20
CA PHE A 239 2.39 -0.40 -10.40
C PHE A 239 2.58 -1.92 -10.36
N PHE A 240 3.78 -2.35 -10.01
CA PHE A 240 4.09 -3.77 -9.89
C PHE A 240 3.36 -4.40 -8.71
N ASN A 241 3.29 -3.71 -7.55
CA ASN A 241 2.60 -4.25 -6.39
C ASN A 241 1.11 -4.48 -6.64
N ILE A 242 0.43 -3.52 -7.27
CA ILE A 242 -0.98 -3.64 -7.67
C ILE A 242 -1.16 -4.72 -8.73
N PHE A 243 -0.25 -4.83 -9.71
CA PHE A 243 -0.30 -5.87 -10.73
C PHE A 243 -0.19 -7.28 -10.13
N TYR A 244 0.70 -7.47 -9.15
CA TYR A 244 0.98 -8.78 -8.55
C TYR A 244 0.15 -9.08 -7.29
N LYS A 245 -0.88 -8.28 -6.97
CA LYS A 245 -1.75 -8.58 -5.83
C LYS A 245 -2.42 -9.95 -5.95
N ARG A 246 -2.74 -10.58 -4.82
CA ARG A 246 -3.29 -11.93 -4.78
C ARG A 246 -4.66 -12.03 -5.46
N ASN A 247 -5.60 -11.20 -5.05
CA ASN A 247 -6.96 -11.22 -5.55
C ASN A 247 -7.20 -10.08 -6.55
N ILE A 248 -7.44 -10.41 -7.81
CA ILE A 248 -7.68 -9.41 -8.86
C ILE A 248 -9.08 -8.78 -8.69
N ASP A 249 -10.09 -9.61 -8.42
CA ASP A 249 -11.50 -9.22 -8.43
C ASP A 249 -12.03 -8.82 -7.04
N ARG A 250 -11.24 -9.00 -6.00
CA ARG A 250 -11.67 -8.70 -4.62
C ARG A 250 -10.84 -7.56 -4.04
N PRO A 251 -11.51 -6.54 -3.46
CA PRO A 251 -10.80 -5.40 -2.86
C PRO A 251 -10.13 -5.76 -1.53
N SER A 252 -10.55 -6.81 -0.84
CA SER A 252 -10.13 -7.18 0.51
C SER A 252 -9.57 -8.60 0.61
N LEU A 253 -9.38 -9.07 1.82
CA LEU A 253 -8.61 -10.22 2.22
C LEU A 253 -8.88 -11.53 1.45
N GLY A 254 -10.14 -11.92 1.27
CA GLY A 254 -10.51 -13.23 0.69
C GLY A 254 -10.02 -14.42 1.52
N ALA A 255 -9.83 -15.57 0.89
CA ALA A 255 -9.25 -16.75 1.53
C ALA A 255 -7.78 -16.51 1.89
N LEU A 256 -7.30 -17.07 3.00
CA LEU A 256 -5.88 -17.06 3.35
C LEU A 256 -5.08 -17.84 2.31
N PRO A 257 -3.85 -17.40 1.97
CA PRO A 257 -3.03 -18.11 1.01
C PRO A 257 -2.60 -19.48 1.54
N GLU A 258 -2.37 -20.41 0.61
CA GLU A 258 -1.67 -21.65 0.93
C GLU A 258 -0.27 -21.33 1.47
N MET A 259 0.23 -22.23 2.34
CA MET A 259 1.60 -22.14 2.80
C MET A 259 2.53 -22.65 1.72
N LEU A 260 3.46 -21.78 1.30
CA LEU A 260 4.44 -22.12 0.26
C LEU A 260 5.82 -22.30 0.89
N SER A 261 6.49 -23.39 0.54
CA SER A 261 7.92 -23.60 0.76
C SER A 261 8.61 -23.66 -0.59
N LYS A 262 9.62 -22.81 -0.81
CA LYS A 262 10.37 -22.73 -2.08
C LYS A 262 9.47 -22.57 -3.32
N GLY A 263 8.32 -21.92 -3.16
CA GLY A 263 7.33 -21.65 -4.20
C GLY A 263 6.39 -22.82 -4.52
N LYS A 264 6.38 -23.88 -3.72
CA LYS A 264 5.44 -25.01 -3.84
C LYS A 264 4.56 -25.09 -2.57
N PRO A 265 3.29 -25.49 -2.70
CA PRO A 265 2.46 -25.78 -1.53
C PRO A 265 3.11 -26.85 -0.64
N VAL A 266 3.10 -26.60 0.67
CA VAL A 266 3.59 -27.57 1.65
C VAL A 266 2.63 -28.76 1.72
N ASN A 267 3.18 -29.98 1.63
CA ASN A 267 2.41 -31.21 1.87
C ASN A 267 2.51 -31.57 3.36
N PHE A 268 1.44 -31.35 4.13
CA PHE A 268 1.42 -31.64 5.56
C PHE A 268 1.37 -33.13 5.92
N GLU A 269 1.02 -34.00 4.97
CA GLU A 269 1.01 -35.45 5.21
C GLU A 269 2.41 -36.05 5.05
N ASP A 270 3.25 -35.46 4.20
CA ASP A 270 4.63 -35.90 3.95
C ASP A 270 5.50 -34.63 3.69
N PRO A 271 5.80 -33.85 4.74
CA PRO A 271 6.61 -32.64 4.59
C PRO A 271 8.07 -33.00 4.28
N ALA A 272 8.68 -32.24 3.39
CA ALA A 272 10.12 -32.37 3.13
C ALA A 272 10.93 -31.88 4.34
N GLU A 273 12.09 -32.49 4.59
CA GLU A 273 12.97 -32.18 5.72
C GLU A 273 13.41 -30.70 5.75
N ASP A 274 13.47 -30.06 4.55
CA ASP A 274 13.87 -28.66 4.38
C ASP A 274 12.70 -27.72 4.04
N ASP A 275 11.45 -28.12 4.31
CA ASP A 275 10.29 -27.26 4.17
C ASP A 275 10.26 -26.17 5.24
N VAL A 276 9.85 -24.97 4.80
CA VAL A 276 9.66 -23.80 5.67
C VAL A 276 8.18 -23.58 5.91
N PHE A 277 7.78 -23.59 7.18
CA PHE A 277 6.39 -23.44 7.59
C PHE A 277 6.09 -21.98 7.97
N GLY A 278 5.76 -21.18 6.98
CA GLY A 278 5.40 -19.78 7.19
C GLY A 278 6.56 -18.80 6.95
N LEU A 279 6.64 -17.76 7.77
CA LEU A 279 7.57 -16.63 7.61
C LEU A 279 8.31 -16.39 8.94
N GLY A 280 9.47 -16.98 9.12
CA GLY A 280 10.25 -16.87 10.33
C GLY A 280 11.43 -15.92 10.24
N THR A 281 12.15 -15.97 9.13
CA THR A 281 13.41 -15.25 8.92
C THR A 281 13.37 -14.35 7.67
N ARG A 282 14.40 -13.53 7.50
CA ARG A 282 14.58 -12.72 6.28
C ARG A 282 14.66 -13.57 5.01
N ALA A 283 15.20 -14.79 5.11
CA ALA A 283 15.35 -15.69 3.98
C ALA A 283 14.02 -16.27 3.49
N ASP A 284 13.00 -16.29 4.34
CA ASP A 284 11.68 -16.82 4.03
C ASP A 284 10.77 -15.79 3.32
N ILE A 285 11.20 -14.53 3.27
CA ILE A 285 10.44 -13.47 2.60
C ILE A 285 10.34 -13.79 1.11
N SER A 286 9.12 -13.80 0.56
CA SER A 286 8.93 -13.93 -0.88
C SER A 286 9.26 -12.63 -1.61
N TRP A 287 9.58 -12.72 -2.92
CA TRP A 287 9.79 -11.50 -3.72
C TRP A 287 8.57 -10.58 -3.70
N LYS A 288 7.34 -11.14 -3.63
CA LYS A 288 6.12 -10.33 -3.52
C LYS A 288 6.02 -9.69 -2.13
N GLY A 289 6.38 -10.42 -1.08
CA GLY A 289 6.43 -9.88 0.28
C GLY A 289 7.41 -8.69 0.37
N LEU A 290 8.59 -8.80 -0.22
CA LEU A 290 9.54 -7.70 -0.26
C LEU A 290 8.99 -6.51 -1.09
N LEU A 291 8.27 -6.79 -2.19
CA LEU A 291 7.62 -5.75 -3.00
C LEU A 291 6.54 -5.01 -2.22
N ASP A 292 5.74 -5.70 -1.40
CA ASP A 292 4.80 -5.09 -0.48
C ASP A 292 5.50 -4.09 0.46
N MET A 293 6.54 -4.55 1.11
CA MET A 293 7.30 -3.75 2.10
C MET A 293 7.91 -2.51 1.47
N THR A 294 8.54 -2.64 0.31
CA THR A 294 9.22 -1.54 -0.39
C THR A 294 8.28 -0.58 -1.11
N SER A 295 7.06 -1.01 -1.42
CA SER A 295 5.99 -0.17 -1.99
C SER A 295 5.27 0.68 -0.93
N CYS A 296 5.48 0.45 0.36
CA CYS A 296 4.83 1.19 1.44
C CYS A 296 5.12 2.68 1.35
N THR A 297 4.06 3.49 1.20
CA THR A 297 4.14 4.95 1.08
C THR A 297 4.19 5.67 2.42
N GLU A 298 4.13 4.95 3.53
CA GLU A 298 4.04 5.48 4.90
C GLU A 298 2.84 6.43 5.14
N CYS A 299 1.80 6.32 4.32
CA CYS A 299 0.62 7.19 4.38
C CYS A 299 -0.26 6.99 5.62
N GLY A 300 -0.13 5.84 6.30
CA GLY A 300 -0.80 5.51 7.56
C GLY A 300 -2.31 5.25 7.47
N ARG A 301 -2.88 5.05 6.28
CA ARG A 301 -4.31 4.72 6.14
C ARG A 301 -4.65 3.39 6.82
N CYS A 302 -3.80 2.38 6.68
CA CYS A 302 -3.93 1.10 7.36
C CYS A 302 -3.91 1.24 8.89
N GLN A 303 -3.05 2.12 9.43
CA GLN A 303 -2.98 2.42 10.85
C GLN A 303 -4.25 3.10 11.34
N SER A 304 -4.79 4.08 10.58
CA SER A 304 -6.01 4.82 10.96
C SER A 304 -7.29 3.99 10.95
N GLN A 305 -7.27 2.78 10.38
CA GLN A 305 -8.42 1.88 10.33
C GLN A 305 -8.20 0.59 11.16
N CYS A 306 -7.04 0.47 11.80
CA CYS A 306 -6.72 -0.73 12.58
C CYS A 306 -7.42 -0.70 13.95
N PRO A 307 -8.27 -1.69 14.28
CA PRO A 307 -8.92 -1.74 15.60
C PRO A 307 -7.90 -1.93 16.74
N ALA A 308 -6.81 -2.66 16.53
CA ALA A 308 -5.76 -2.80 17.52
C ALA A 308 -5.12 -1.44 17.87
N TRP A 309 -4.80 -0.63 16.86
CA TRP A 309 -4.27 0.72 17.07
C TRP A 309 -5.22 1.63 17.87
N HIS A 310 -6.53 1.52 17.59
CA HIS A 310 -7.55 2.32 18.26
C HIS A 310 -7.91 1.84 19.69
N THR A 311 -7.41 0.70 20.10
CA THR A 311 -7.61 0.12 21.44
C THR A 311 -6.29 0.06 22.23
N ASP A 312 -5.33 0.91 21.89
CA ASP A 312 -4.02 1.04 22.55
C ASP A 312 -3.19 -0.25 22.59
N LYS A 313 -3.44 -1.16 21.65
CA LYS A 313 -2.58 -2.34 21.45
C LYS A 313 -1.34 -1.96 20.62
N PRO A 314 -0.22 -2.66 20.77
CA PRO A 314 1.07 -2.27 20.16
C PRO A 314 1.10 -2.38 18.62
N LEU A 315 0.09 -2.99 18.00
CA LEU A 315 0.08 -3.20 16.55
C LEU A 315 -0.29 -1.92 15.77
N SER A 316 0.63 -1.45 14.96
CA SER A 316 0.36 -0.58 13.81
C SER A 316 0.71 -1.34 12.51
N PRO A 317 -0.25 -1.60 11.61
CA PRO A 317 0.06 -2.30 10.35
C PRO A 317 1.09 -1.56 9.50
N LYS A 318 1.12 -0.23 9.55
CA LYS A 318 2.13 0.58 8.88
C LYS A 318 3.52 0.34 9.45
N LEU A 319 3.66 0.45 10.78
CA LEU A 319 4.97 0.30 11.43
C LEU A 319 5.49 -1.13 11.31
N LEU A 320 4.62 -2.13 11.31
CA LEU A 320 4.98 -3.53 11.05
C LEU A 320 5.62 -3.67 9.66
N ILE A 321 4.97 -3.18 8.60
CA ILE A 321 5.53 -3.25 7.24
C ILE A 321 6.83 -2.45 7.12
N MET A 322 6.93 -1.29 7.78
CA MET A 322 8.15 -0.49 7.77
C MET A 322 9.30 -1.21 8.51
N ALA A 323 9.03 -1.82 9.66
CA ALA A 323 10.03 -2.58 10.42
C ALA A 323 10.53 -3.79 9.62
N MET A 324 9.62 -4.55 9.00
CA MET A 324 9.99 -5.65 8.10
C MET A 324 10.84 -5.18 6.92
N ARG A 325 10.45 -4.04 6.28
CA ARG A 325 11.21 -3.44 5.17
C ARG A 325 12.63 -3.10 5.59
N ASP A 326 12.75 -2.37 6.69
CA ASP A 326 14.03 -1.85 7.15
C ASP A 326 14.96 -3.01 7.56
N HIS A 327 14.42 -4.05 8.19
CA HIS A 327 15.13 -5.28 8.51
C HIS A 327 15.53 -6.07 7.25
N ALA A 328 14.60 -6.29 6.31
CA ALA A 328 14.88 -7.02 5.07
C ALA A 328 15.95 -6.34 4.19
N MET A 329 15.98 -5.00 4.20
CA MET A 329 16.91 -4.20 3.40
C MET A 329 18.20 -3.84 4.13
N ALA A 330 18.34 -4.15 5.41
CA ALA A 330 19.53 -3.88 6.19
C ALA A 330 20.72 -4.71 5.70
N LYS A 331 21.91 -4.13 5.71
CA LYS A 331 23.16 -4.83 5.36
C LYS A 331 23.60 -5.80 6.46
N VAL A 332 23.38 -5.39 7.69
CA VAL A 332 23.72 -6.16 8.89
C VAL A 332 22.55 -6.07 9.84
N VAL A 333 22.17 -7.18 10.43
CA VAL A 333 21.10 -7.29 11.44
C VAL A 333 21.62 -8.04 12.65
N GLU A 334 21.04 -7.80 13.81
CA GLU A 334 21.38 -8.47 15.04
C GLU A 334 20.84 -9.91 15.06
N THR A 335 19.71 -10.14 14.44
CA THR A 335 19.10 -11.44 14.22
C THR A 335 18.51 -11.55 12.81
N GLU A 336 18.45 -12.76 12.25
CA GLU A 336 17.74 -13.03 11.01
C GLU A 336 16.23 -13.21 11.22
N ASN A 337 15.80 -13.50 12.47
CA ASN A 337 14.40 -13.70 12.82
C ASN A 337 13.60 -12.40 12.63
N LEU A 338 12.35 -12.55 12.21
CA LEU A 338 11.42 -11.46 12.03
C LEU A 338 10.61 -11.13 13.29
N VAL A 339 10.40 -12.12 14.15
CA VAL A 339 9.61 -12.03 15.39
C VAL A 339 10.43 -12.52 16.56
N GLY A 340 10.28 -11.91 17.73
CA GLY A 340 10.90 -12.32 18.98
C GLY A 340 11.88 -11.29 19.55
N GLU A 341 12.70 -11.71 20.52
CA GLU A 341 13.68 -10.83 21.16
C GLU A 341 14.70 -10.31 20.16
N LYS A 342 14.97 -9.01 20.17
CA LYS A 342 15.86 -8.29 19.24
C LYS A 342 15.44 -8.33 17.77
N ALA A 343 14.30 -8.94 17.47
CA ALA A 343 13.71 -8.96 16.15
C ALA A 343 12.93 -7.65 15.89
N PRO A 344 12.64 -7.31 14.60
CA PRO A 344 11.92 -6.08 14.29
C PRO A 344 10.46 -6.09 14.76
N ILE A 345 9.90 -7.25 15.07
CA ILE A 345 8.50 -7.42 15.46
C ILE A 345 8.45 -8.16 16.80
N ASP A 346 7.82 -7.52 17.79
CA ASP A 346 7.51 -8.11 19.07
C ASP A 346 6.33 -9.10 18.94
N LEU A 347 6.31 -10.14 19.75
CA LEU A 347 5.23 -11.13 19.83
C LEU A 347 3.87 -10.47 20.12
N ASP A 348 3.82 -9.48 21.03
CA ASP A 348 2.60 -8.76 21.36
C ASP A 348 2.05 -7.99 20.15
N VAL A 349 2.92 -7.45 19.30
CA VAL A 349 2.54 -6.80 18.04
C VAL A 349 1.88 -7.82 17.11
N LEU A 350 2.50 -9.00 16.96
CA LEU A 350 1.99 -10.07 16.08
C LEU A 350 0.62 -10.57 16.54
N TRP A 351 0.45 -10.83 17.83
CA TRP A 351 -0.78 -11.40 18.39
C TRP A 351 -1.89 -10.38 18.63
N SER A 352 -1.62 -9.09 18.52
CA SER A 352 -2.65 -8.03 18.56
C SER A 352 -3.54 -7.99 17.32
N CYS A 353 -3.19 -8.66 16.23
CA CYS A 353 -3.98 -8.63 15.00
C CYS A 353 -5.24 -9.49 15.09
N THR A 354 -6.40 -8.92 14.78
CA THR A 354 -7.70 -9.64 14.69
C THR A 354 -7.97 -10.21 13.31
N SER A 355 -7.04 -10.11 12.36
CA SER A 355 -7.19 -10.56 10.97
C SER A 355 -8.43 -10.00 10.24
N CYS A 356 -8.88 -8.80 10.60
CA CYS A 356 -10.11 -8.18 10.07
C CYS A 356 -10.00 -7.69 8.61
N GLY A 357 -8.78 -7.54 8.07
CA GLY A 357 -8.53 -7.10 6.69
C GLY A 357 -8.68 -5.61 6.42
N ALA A 358 -9.04 -4.77 7.40
CA ALA A 358 -9.22 -3.34 7.21
C ALA A 358 -7.97 -2.65 6.63
N CYS A 359 -6.77 -3.03 7.09
CA CYS A 359 -5.50 -2.53 6.59
C CYS A 359 -5.26 -2.86 5.10
N VAL A 360 -5.64 -4.06 4.66
CA VAL A 360 -5.53 -4.51 3.26
C VAL A 360 -6.51 -3.73 2.38
N ASN A 361 -7.75 -3.55 2.85
CA ASN A 361 -8.78 -2.81 2.13
C ASN A 361 -8.38 -1.35 1.91
N GLU A 362 -7.80 -0.71 2.94
CA GLU A 362 -7.45 0.70 2.91
C GLU A 362 -6.11 1.01 2.21
N CYS A 363 -5.29 0.00 1.94
CA CYS A 363 -3.98 0.23 1.35
C CYS A 363 -4.08 0.67 -0.12
N PRO A 364 -3.62 1.89 -0.47
CA PRO A 364 -3.73 2.40 -1.84
C PRO A 364 -2.76 1.74 -2.83
N VAL A 365 -1.80 0.96 -2.32
CA VAL A 365 -0.82 0.23 -3.12
C VAL A 365 -0.91 -1.29 -2.93
N ASP A 366 -2.02 -1.78 -2.38
CA ASP A 366 -2.37 -3.20 -2.26
C ASP A 366 -1.36 -4.07 -1.48
N ILE A 367 -0.87 -3.56 -0.35
CA ILE A 367 -0.04 -4.35 0.58
C ILE A 367 -0.90 -5.38 1.30
N GLU A 368 -0.44 -6.62 1.36
CA GLU A 368 -1.14 -7.77 1.94
C GLU A 368 -0.73 -8.00 3.41
N HIS A 369 -1.01 -7.01 4.28
CA HIS A 369 -0.57 -7.00 5.68
C HIS A 369 -0.95 -8.25 6.46
N VAL A 370 -2.20 -8.74 6.27
CA VAL A 370 -2.71 -9.90 7.02
C VAL A 370 -2.01 -11.18 6.58
N ASP A 371 -1.64 -11.30 5.31
CA ASP A 371 -0.92 -12.46 4.79
C ASP A 371 0.46 -12.57 5.45
N HIS A 372 1.17 -11.45 5.64
CA HIS A 372 2.44 -11.42 6.37
C HIS A 372 2.25 -11.83 7.83
N ILE A 373 1.25 -11.28 8.51
CA ILE A 373 0.97 -11.58 9.91
C ILE A 373 0.62 -13.06 10.09
N VAL A 374 -0.24 -13.61 9.26
CA VAL A 374 -0.65 -15.03 9.35
C VAL A 374 0.54 -15.96 9.07
N ASN A 375 1.38 -15.64 8.08
CA ASN A 375 2.55 -16.45 7.79
C ASN A 375 3.59 -16.39 8.91
N MET A 376 3.77 -15.24 9.59
CA MET A 376 4.61 -15.17 10.78
C MET A 376 4.03 -15.99 11.95
N ARG A 377 2.70 -15.92 12.18
CA ARG A 377 2.03 -16.76 13.19
C ARG A 377 2.20 -18.23 12.91
N ARG A 378 2.06 -18.66 11.64
CA ARG A 378 2.29 -20.07 11.24
C ARG A 378 3.68 -20.54 11.64
N PHE A 379 4.70 -19.71 11.40
CA PHE A 379 6.06 -20.04 11.84
C PHE A 379 6.18 -20.12 13.35
N GLN A 380 5.63 -19.15 14.09
CA GLN A 380 5.67 -19.15 15.56
C GLN A 380 4.95 -20.38 16.16
N VAL A 381 3.82 -20.79 15.58
CA VAL A 381 3.04 -21.93 16.08
C VAL A 381 3.65 -23.27 15.68
N LEU A 382 4.04 -23.43 14.40
CA LEU A 382 4.43 -24.72 13.84
C LEU A 382 5.92 -25.05 14.03
N VAL A 383 6.78 -24.02 14.13
CA VAL A 383 8.24 -24.20 14.24
C VAL A 383 8.73 -23.87 15.65
N GLU A 384 8.44 -22.65 16.14
CA GLU A 384 8.95 -22.18 17.43
C GLU A 384 8.10 -22.67 18.62
N SER A 385 6.85 -23.10 18.38
CA SER A 385 5.87 -23.41 19.44
C SER A 385 5.67 -22.24 20.41
N GLU A 386 5.86 -21.00 19.94
CA GLU A 386 5.78 -19.77 20.71
C GLU A 386 4.51 -18.98 20.37
N PHE A 387 3.52 -19.09 21.26
CA PHE A 387 2.21 -18.46 21.13
C PHE A 387 1.60 -18.18 22.50
N PRO A 388 0.58 -17.30 22.62
CA PRO A 388 -0.11 -17.05 23.87
C PRO A 388 -0.62 -18.35 24.52
N THR A 389 -0.44 -18.50 25.82
CA THR A 389 -0.76 -19.72 26.58
C THR A 389 -2.21 -20.17 26.40
N GLU A 390 -3.14 -19.20 26.25
CA GLU A 390 -4.57 -19.44 26.04
C GLU A 390 -4.84 -20.20 24.73
N LEU A 391 -4.02 -20.00 23.70
CA LEU A 391 -4.14 -20.73 22.42
C LEU A 391 -3.83 -22.22 22.59
N GLY A 392 -2.90 -22.59 23.47
CA GLY A 392 -2.61 -23.99 23.75
C GLY A 392 -3.82 -24.73 24.31
N GLY A 393 -4.62 -24.07 25.14
CA GLY A 393 -5.92 -24.58 25.60
C GLY A 393 -6.92 -24.74 24.45
N THR A 394 -7.02 -23.72 23.59
CA THR A 394 -7.90 -23.72 22.43
C THR A 394 -7.56 -24.84 21.45
N PHE A 395 -6.31 -25.04 21.10
CA PHE A 395 -5.86 -26.12 20.19
C PHE A 395 -6.22 -27.49 20.74
N ARG A 396 -5.93 -27.73 22.02
CA ARG A 396 -6.27 -28.99 22.71
C ARG A 396 -7.78 -29.25 22.74
N ASN A 397 -8.59 -28.21 22.96
CA ASN A 397 -10.04 -28.31 22.95
C ASN A 397 -10.58 -28.59 21.54
N LEU A 398 -10.04 -27.96 20.51
CA LEU A 398 -10.40 -28.21 19.12
C LEU A 398 -10.12 -29.67 18.72
N GLU A 399 -8.94 -30.18 19.10
CA GLU A 399 -8.55 -31.56 18.83
C GLU A 399 -9.42 -32.57 19.55
N LYS A 400 -9.69 -32.40 20.86
CA LYS A 400 -10.40 -33.36 21.69
C LYS A 400 -11.92 -33.27 21.61
N ALA A 401 -12.47 -32.06 21.58
CA ALA A 401 -13.90 -31.81 21.70
C ALA A 401 -14.54 -31.23 20.42
N GLY A 402 -13.74 -30.87 19.40
CA GLY A 402 -14.23 -30.26 18.16
C GLY A 402 -14.80 -28.86 18.36
N ASN A 403 -14.46 -28.17 19.45
CA ASN A 403 -14.85 -26.79 19.72
C ASN A 403 -13.83 -26.06 20.62
N PRO A 404 -13.67 -24.73 20.54
CA PRO A 404 -12.66 -23.99 21.28
C PRO A 404 -12.82 -24.02 22.81
N TRP A 405 -14.02 -24.26 23.31
CA TRP A 405 -14.33 -24.26 24.77
C TRP A 405 -14.09 -25.61 25.44
N GLY A 406 -13.89 -26.69 24.66
CA GLY A 406 -13.87 -28.04 25.20
C GLY A 406 -15.22 -28.50 25.73
N ALA A 407 -16.31 -27.84 25.31
CA ALA A 407 -17.66 -28.14 25.75
C ALA A 407 -18.16 -29.52 25.24
N ASN A 408 -19.05 -30.16 26.00
CA ASN A 408 -19.62 -31.43 25.59
C ASN A 408 -20.46 -31.27 24.31
N LYS A 409 -20.25 -32.17 23.37
CA LYS A 409 -20.98 -32.20 22.09
C LYS A 409 -22.50 -32.33 22.27
N GLN A 410 -22.97 -32.96 23.34
CA GLN A 410 -24.41 -33.10 23.63
C GLN A 410 -25.05 -31.77 23.97
N ASP A 411 -24.31 -30.83 24.59
CA ASP A 411 -24.86 -29.53 25.00
C ASP A 411 -25.09 -28.57 23.82
N ARG A 412 -24.59 -28.93 22.61
CA ARG A 412 -24.74 -28.13 21.40
C ARG A 412 -26.20 -27.85 21.00
N GLU A 413 -27.12 -28.75 21.38
CA GLU A 413 -28.56 -28.64 21.11
C GLU A 413 -29.30 -27.95 22.25
N GLY A 414 -28.67 -27.62 23.38
CA GLY A 414 -29.34 -27.05 24.55
C GLY A 414 -30.17 -25.80 24.27
N TRP A 415 -29.72 -24.94 23.37
CA TRP A 415 -30.42 -23.72 22.97
C TRP A 415 -31.77 -24.00 22.26
N ILE A 416 -31.93 -25.17 21.62
CA ILE A 416 -33.18 -25.58 20.91
C ILE A 416 -34.33 -25.77 21.91
N ALA A 417 -34.04 -26.36 23.07
CA ALA A 417 -35.04 -26.55 24.11
C ALA A 417 -35.55 -25.24 24.73
N GLU A 418 -34.84 -24.15 24.51
CA GLU A 418 -35.21 -22.81 24.98
C GLU A 418 -36.09 -22.03 23.98
N CYS A 419 -36.40 -22.61 22.81
CA CYS A 419 -37.27 -22.01 21.79
C CYS A 419 -38.70 -22.49 21.93
N ASP A 420 -39.66 -21.57 21.75
CA ASP A 420 -41.11 -21.87 21.87
C ASP A 420 -41.72 -22.51 20.61
N PHE A 421 -40.90 -22.84 19.62
CA PHE A 421 -41.31 -23.47 18.35
C PHE A 421 -40.36 -24.63 18.01
N PRO A 422 -40.83 -25.61 17.20
CA PRO A 422 -40.02 -26.77 16.84
C PRO A 422 -38.89 -26.40 15.87
N ILE A 423 -37.68 -26.85 16.17
CA ILE A 423 -36.52 -26.72 15.30
C ILE A 423 -36.14 -28.11 14.81
N ARG A 424 -36.03 -28.27 13.49
CA ARG A 424 -35.71 -29.55 12.86
C ARG A 424 -34.19 -29.80 12.96
N VAL A 425 -33.82 -30.88 13.62
CA VAL A 425 -32.44 -31.36 13.68
C VAL A 425 -32.23 -32.48 12.68
N VAL A 426 -31.23 -32.33 11.79
CA VAL A 426 -30.90 -33.34 10.77
C VAL A 426 -30.12 -34.48 11.37
N SER A 427 -30.70 -35.68 11.35
CA SER A 427 -30.06 -36.90 11.87
C SER A 427 -29.47 -37.83 10.80
N GLY A 428 -29.85 -37.67 9.53
CA GLY A 428 -29.38 -38.44 8.36
C GLY A 428 -29.00 -37.55 7.20
N GLU A 429 -29.50 -37.88 6.00
CA GLU A 429 -29.39 -37.01 4.83
C GLU A 429 -30.26 -35.76 5.00
N LEU A 430 -29.87 -34.67 4.33
CA LEU A 430 -30.63 -33.44 4.36
C LEU A 430 -31.97 -33.69 3.60
N PRO A 431 -33.13 -33.49 4.24
CA PRO A 431 -34.43 -33.66 3.58
C PRO A 431 -34.60 -32.66 2.42
N GLU A 432 -35.20 -33.11 1.31
CA GLU A 432 -35.40 -32.32 0.09
C GLU A 432 -36.27 -31.07 0.29
N ASP A 433 -37.13 -31.07 1.30
CA ASP A 433 -38.02 -29.95 1.63
C ASP A 433 -37.33 -28.85 2.44
N VAL A 434 -36.09 -29.05 2.89
CA VAL A 434 -35.32 -28.03 3.64
C VAL A 434 -34.76 -26.99 2.71
N GLU A 435 -35.21 -25.75 2.85
CA GLU A 435 -34.74 -24.62 2.05
C GLU A 435 -33.38 -24.10 2.51
N TYR A 436 -33.14 -24.09 3.83
CA TYR A 436 -31.88 -23.57 4.42
C TYR A 436 -31.38 -24.50 5.52
N LEU A 437 -30.06 -24.77 5.44
CA LEU A 437 -29.32 -25.38 6.54
C LEU A 437 -28.71 -24.26 7.39
N PHE A 438 -29.23 -24.05 8.59
CA PHE A 438 -28.73 -23.06 9.51
C PHE A 438 -27.53 -23.61 10.25
N TRP A 439 -26.33 -23.15 9.88
CA TRP A 439 -25.07 -23.45 10.58
C TRP A 439 -24.93 -22.52 11.80
N VAL A 440 -25.12 -23.07 12.99
CA VAL A 440 -25.15 -22.33 14.26
C VAL A 440 -23.75 -21.86 14.68
N GLY A 441 -22.77 -22.71 14.48
CA GLY A 441 -21.38 -22.46 14.94
C GLY A 441 -21.19 -22.72 16.43
N CYS A 442 -19.92 -22.83 16.84
CA CYS A 442 -19.61 -23.16 18.23
C CYS A 442 -20.03 -22.05 19.19
N ALA A 443 -19.78 -20.77 18.86
CA ALA A 443 -20.20 -19.67 19.71
C ALA A 443 -21.72 -19.62 19.89
N GLY A 444 -22.48 -19.74 18.81
CA GLY A 444 -23.94 -19.74 18.84
C GLY A 444 -24.55 -20.90 19.64
N ALA A 445 -23.83 -22.02 19.75
CA ALA A 445 -24.28 -23.19 20.51
C ALA A 445 -23.92 -23.15 22.00
N TYR A 446 -22.74 -22.58 22.37
CA TYR A 446 -22.21 -22.71 23.72
C TYR A 446 -22.08 -21.40 24.49
N GLU A 447 -21.89 -20.25 23.80
CA GLU A 447 -21.65 -18.98 24.48
C GLU A 447 -22.97 -18.24 24.72
N GLU A 448 -23.24 -17.85 25.97
CA GLU A 448 -24.53 -17.33 26.43
C GLU A 448 -25.01 -16.08 25.67
N ARG A 449 -24.10 -15.20 25.31
CA ARG A 449 -24.45 -14.00 24.54
C ARG A 449 -24.78 -14.33 23.09
N ALA A 450 -24.00 -15.23 22.48
CA ALA A 450 -24.19 -15.64 21.10
C ALA A 450 -25.43 -16.53 20.93
N LYS A 451 -25.78 -17.36 21.94
CA LYS A 451 -27.04 -18.12 21.97
C LYS A 451 -28.28 -17.25 21.80
N LYS A 452 -28.29 -16.04 22.40
CA LYS A 452 -29.39 -15.08 22.23
C LYS A 452 -29.57 -14.69 20.76
N THR A 453 -28.45 -14.46 20.06
CA THR A 453 -28.47 -14.17 18.62
C THR A 453 -28.94 -15.38 17.81
N THR A 454 -28.47 -16.57 18.14
CA THR A 454 -28.90 -17.83 17.51
C THR A 454 -30.42 -18.03 17.63
N LYS A 455 -30.99 -17.87 18.83
CA LYS A 455 -32.41 -17.97 19.06
C LYS A 455 -33.20 -16.92 18.28
N ALA A 456 -32.76 -15.67 18.29
CA ALA A 456 -33.41 -14.60 17.52
C ALA A 456 -33.41 -14.87 16.01
N VAL A 457 -32.29 -15.40 15.46
CA VAL A 457 -32.23 -15.78 14.04
C VAL A 457 -33.21 -16.93 13.73
N ALA A 458 -33.23 -17.96 14.57
CA ALA A 458 -34.16 -19.08 14.40
C ALA A 458 -35.62 -18.64 14.49
N GLU A 459 -35.97 -17.75 15.42
CA GLU A 459 -37.29 -17.15 15.56
C GLU A 459 -37.68 -16.35 14.31
N LEU A 460 -36.80 -15.51 13.78
CA LEU A 460 -37.06 -14.76 12.55
C LEU A 460 -37.25 -15.66 11.34
N LEU A 461 -36.50 -16.75 11.21
CA LEU A 461 -36.71 -17.75 10.15
C LEU A 461 -38.06 -18.44 10.29
N HIS A 462 -38.44 -18.81 11.52
CA HIS A 462 -39.73 -19.40 11.80
C HIS A 462 -40.91 -18.45 11.48
N MET A 463 -40.82 -17.19 11.92
CA MET A 463 -41.81 -16.14 11.62
C MET A 463 -41.96 -15.86 10.13
N ALA A 464 -40.87 -15.95 9.39
CA ALA A 464 -40.86 -15.78 7.94
C ALA A 464 -41.39 -16.99 7.17
N GLY A 465 -41.75 -18.09 7.85
CA GLY A 465 -42.25 -19.32 7.24
C GLY A 465 -41.18 -20.09 6.46
N VAL A 466 -39.89 -19.83 6.73
CA VAL A 466 -38.78 -20.51 6.08
C VAL A 466 -38.61 -21.92 6.62
N ASN A 467 -38.56 -22.91 5.73
CA ASN A 467 -38.28 -24.27 6.13
C ASN A 467 -36.80 -24.50 6.29
N PHE A 468 -36.29 -24.40 7.53
CA PHE A 468 -34.89 -24.57 7.86
C PHE A 468 -34.66 -25.75 8.81
N ALA A 469 -33.39 -26.21 8.80
CA ALA A 469 -32.94 -27.26 9.71
C ALA A 469 -31.54 -26.91 10.25
N VAL A 470 -31.17 -27.56 11.36
CA VAL A 470 -29.81 -27.44 11.98
C VAL A 470 -29.16 -28.83 12.05
N LEU A 471 -27.83 -28.87 12.10
CA LEU A 471 -27.07 -30.13 12.23
C LEU A 471 -27.01 -30.63 13.68
N GLY A 472 -27.31 -29.77 14.65
CA GLY A 472 -27.21 -30.09 16.06
C GLY A 472 -25.81 -30.61 16.46
N LYS A 473 -25.77 -31.74 17.14
CA LYS A 473 -24.49 -32.36 17.55
C LYS A 473 -23.64 -32.95 16.43
N ARG A 474 -24.12 -32.96 15.18
CA ARG A 474 -23.30 -33.31 14.00
C ARG A 474 -22.41 -32.17 13.56
N GLU A 475 -22.73 -30.96 13.98
CA GLU A 475 -21.89 -29.77 13.69
C GLU A 475 -20.63 -29.79 14.55
N THR A 476 -19.52 -29.33 13.98
CA THR A 476 -18.25 -29.17 14.67
C THR A 476 -17.70 -27.77 14.44
N CYS A 477 -16.58 -27.43 15.01
CA CYS A 477 -15.90 -26.15 14.75
C CYS A 477 -15.52 -26.03 13.27
N THR A 478 -15.68 -24.84 12.71
CA THR A 478 -15.21 -24.52 11.35
C THR A 478 -13.70 -24.52 11.20
N GLY A 479 -12.95 -24.56 12.30
CA GLY A 479 -11.51 -24.46 12.32
C GLY A 479 -10.97 -23.03 12.22
N ASP A 480 -11.84 -22.00 12.11
CA ASP A 480 -11.43 -20.60 11.95
C ASP A 480 -10.46 -20.10 13.06
N PRO A 481 -10.64 -20.44 14.36
CA PRO A 481 -9.69 -20.06 15.40
C PRO A 481 -8.27 -20.59 15.14
N ALA A 482 -8.15 -21.87 14.76
CA ALA A 482 -6.84 -22.46 14.44
C ALA A 482 -6.24 -21.91 13.15
N ARG A 483 -7.10 -21.69 12.13
CA ARG A 483 -6.66 -21.14 10.84
C ARG A 483 -6.08 -19.72 10.94
N ARG A 484 -6.57 -18.92 11.89
CA ARG A 484 -6.10 -17.53 12.11
C ARG A 484 -4.88 -17.46 13.03
N SER A 485 -4.57 -18.53 13.75
CA SER A 485 -3.39 -18.67 14.60
C SER A 485 -2.24 -19.22 13.80
#